data_8729876b84cf401b0c17964469929a7d
#
_entry.id   8729876b84cf401b0c17964469929a7d
#
_cell.length_a   1.000
_cell.length_b   1.000
_cell.length_c   1.000
_cell.angle_alpha   90.00
_cell.angle_beta   90.00
_cell.angle_gamma   90.00
#
_symmetry.space_group_name_H-M   'P 1'
#
loop_
_entity.id
_entity.type
_entity.pdbx_description
1 polymer ?
#
loop_
_entity_poly.entity_id
_entity_poly.type
_entity_poly.pdbx_seq_one_letter_code
_entity_poly.pdbx_strand_id
1 'polypeptide(L)'
;MKIDTHAHIFLKKLNTVANARYKPDYDASFKDYKANLDHYGFDKGVLVQPSFLGVDNEFLLQSIEKDENIKAIVVVDEGIKFDELKKLKERKACGVRLNLIGKELPNFKTMVWTQFFENLSKLKMQIEIQRDLDNNLVDIVKNLIPYGCNIVIDHLARANANLTNLEDLICLKNSRIFFKISGFYRAKIDYVNNEQAVKFAKKIYEILKEYFPLSNFVFGSDWPHTNFEANVNFSSALAAFNEVVVSKKEQEQILGDNACALFDF
;
A
#
# COMPACT_ATOMS: atom_id res chain seq x y z
N MET A 1 17.35 4.24 10.23
CA MET A 1 16.08 4.91 9.87
C MET A 1 15.04 3.85 9.61
N LYS A 2 13.80 4.02 10.16
CA LYS A 2 12.68 3.12 9.91
C LYS A 2 11.51 3.90 9.30
N ILE A 3 10.85 3.32 8.32
CA ILE A 3 9.77 3.95 7.57
C ILE A 3 8.56 3.02 7.55
N ASP A 4 7.39 3.50 7.99
CA ASP A 4 6.11 2.83 7.82
C ASP A 4 5.50 3.25 6.48
N THR A 5 5.39 2.34 5.51
CA THR A 5 4.96 2.70 4.15
C THR A 5 3.47 2.52 3.91
N HIS A 6 2.68 2.16 4.93
CA HIS A 6 1.25 1.97 4.76
C HIS A 6 0.48 2.18 6.08
N ALA A 7 -0.16 3.30 6.20
CA ALA A 7 -1.14 3.59 7.25
C ALA A 7 -2.24 4.51 6.71
N HIS A 8 -3.33 4.66 7.48
CA HIS A 8 -4.46 5.49 7.11
C HIS A 8 -4.82 6.43 8.25
N ILE A 9 -5.21 7.66 7.92
CA ILE A 9 -5.78 8.60 8.89
C ILE A 9 -7.17 9.04 8.44
N PHE A 10 -8.05 9.27 9.39
CA PHE A 10 -9.40 9.75 9.15
C PHE A 10 -10.04 10.24 10.46
N LEU A 11 -11.13 10.99 10.32
CA LEU A 11 -12.01 11.33 11.44
C LEU A 11 -13.40 10.79 11.13
N LYS A 12 -14.12 10.29 12.12
CA LYS A 12 -15.50 9.76 11.97
C LYS A 12 -16.49 10.74 11.38
N LYS A 13 -16.22 12.05 11.54
CA LYS A 13 -17.07 13.14 11.02
C LYS A 13 -16.90 13.39 9.51
N LEU A 14 -15.87 12.80 8.87
CA LEU A 14 -15.63 12.99 7.43
C LEU A 14 -16.69 12.25 6.61
N ASN A 15 -17.10 12.87 5.52
CA ASN A 15 -18.06 12.27 4.60
C ASN A 15 -17.46 11.06 3.91
N THR A 16 -18.13 9.93 4.00
CA THR A 16 -17.77 8.72 3.25
C THR A 16 -18.52 8.68 1.92
N VAL A 17 -17.90 8.05 0.91
CA VAL A 17 -18.58 7.80 -0.37
C VAL A 17 -19.82 6.92 -0.18
N ALA A 18 -20.83 7.08 -1.02
CA ALA A 18 -22.13 6.41 -0.86
C ALA A 18 -22.04 4.89 -0.79
N ASN A 19 -21.11 4.29 -1.55
CA ASN A 19 -20.87 2.84 -1.63
C ASN A 19 -19.68 2.39 -0.79
N ALA A 20 -19.32 3.11 0.28
CA ALA A 20 -18.24 2.75 1.18
C ALA A 20 -18.48 1.37 1.80
N ARG A 21 -17.51 0.47 1.65
CA ARG A 21 -17.53 -0.88 2.25
C ARG A 21 -17.28 -0.87 3.76
N TYR A 22 -16.78 0.24 4.27
CA TYR A 22 -16.49 0.46 5.68
C TYR A 22 -16.80 1.91 6.04
N LYS A 23 -17.44 2.09 7.19
CA LYS A 23 -17.73 3.42 7.77
C LYS A 23 -17.23 3.41 9.21
N PRO A 24 -16.10 4.07 9.49
CA PRO A 24 -15.56 4.10 10.84
C PRO A 24 -16.46 4.91 11.78
N ASP A 25 -16.61 4.45 13.01
CA ASP A 25 -17.28 5.13 14.11
C ASP A 25 -16.32 5.77 15.12
N TYR A 26 -15.03 5.77 14.81
CA TYR A 26 -13.94 6.31 15.62
C TYR A 26 -13.03 7.21 14.78
N ASP A 27 -12.18 7.95 15.47
CA ASP A 27 -11.15 8.78 14.87
C ASP A 27 -9.81 8.01 14.84
N ALA A 28 -9.10 8.07 13.72
CA ALA A 28 -7.71 7.68 13.58
C ALA A 28 -6.94 8.91 13.12
N SER A 29 -6.55 9.75 14.07
CA SER A 29 -5.98 11.06 13.75
C SER A 29 -4.51 10.98 13.33
N PHE A 30 -4.01 12.03 12.66
CA PHE A 30 -2.58 12.17 12.37
C PHE A 30 -1.72 12.18 13.64
N LYS A 31 -2.23 12.80 14.72
CA LYS A 31 -1.55 12.81 16.01
C LYS A 31 -1.38 11.41 16.59
N ASP A 32 -2.41 10.57 16.50
CA ASP A 32 -2.36 9.18 16.99
C ASP A 32 -1.40 8.33 16.16
N TYR A 33 -1.36 8.55 14.84
CA TYR A 33 -0.39 7.91 13.97
C TYR A 33 1.05 8.31 14.33
N LYS A 34 1.32 9.59 14.49
CA LYS A 34 2.63 10.10 14.92
C LYS A 34 3.06 9.52 16.27
N ALA A 35 2.14 9.42 17.22
CA ALA A 35 2.44 8.81 18.52
C ALA A 35 2.86 7.33 18.38
N ASN A 36 2.26 6.58 17.44
CA ASN A 36 2.73 5.22 17.14
C ASN A 36 4.12 5.22 16.51
N LEU A 37 4.39 6.09 15.53
CA LEU A 37 5.72 6.18 14.92
C LEU A 37 6.79 6.44 16.00
N ASP A 38 6.57 7.45 16.85
CA ASP A 38 7.49 7.84 17.92
C ASP A 38 7.70 6.68 18.91
N HIS A 39 6.60 6.01 19.33
CA HIS A 39 6.66 4.91 20.31
C HIS A 39 7.45 3.70 19.81
N TYR A 40 7.31 3.34 18.52
CA TYR A 40 7.99 2.18 17.92
C TYR A 40 9.29 2.54 17.20
N GLY A 41 9.73 3.78 17.27
CA GLY A 41 11.00 4.28 16.73
C GLY A 41 11.02 4.29 15.20
N PHE A 42 9.92 4.72 14.59
CA PHE A 42 9.84 5.01 13.16
C PHE A 42 10.11 6.50 12.92
N ASP A 43 10.99 6.78 11.97
CA ASP A 43 11.42 8.13 11.64
C ASP A 43 10.49 8.82 10.63
N LYS A 44 9.90 8.02 9.73
CA LYS A 44 9.11 8.50 8.59
C LYS A 44 7.89 7.61 8.33
N GLY A 45 6.95 8.14 7.52
CA GLY A 45 5.76 7.39 7.15
C GLY A 45 5.17 7.77 5.81
N VAL A 46 4.39 6.85 5.25
CA VAL A 46 3.57 7.09 4.06
C VAL A 46 2.11 6.79 4.39
N LEU A 47 1.29 7.81 4.33
CA LEU A 47 -0.15 7.71 4.56
C LEU A 47 -0.88 7.47 3.25
N VAL A 48 -1.73 6.48 3.25
CA VAL A 48 -2.51 6.07 2.09
C VAL A 48 -3.96 6.53 2.26
N GLN A 49 -4.54 7.18 1.26
CA GLN A 49 -5.93 7.61 1.28
C GLN A 49 -6.87 6.42 1.51
N PRO A 50 -7.73 6.44 2.54
CA PRO A 50 -8.71 5.39 2.78
C PRO A 50 -9.76 5.33 1.65
N SER A 51 -10.12 4.13 1.21
CA SER A 51 -11.07 3.96 0.09
C SER A 51 -12.47 4.54 0.36
N PHE A 52 -12.88 4.61 1.61
CA PHE A 52 -14.18 5.14 1.99
C PHE A 52 -14.27 6.68 1.95
N LEU A 53 -13.13 7.37 1.84
CA LEU A 53 -13.09 8.81 1.61
C LEU A 53 -13.01 9.17 0.11
N GLY A 54 -12.90 8.16 -0.77
CA GLY A 54 -12.86 8.37 -2.22
C GLY A 54 -11.71 9.28 -2.65
N VAL A 55 -12.00 10.21 -3.55
CA VAL A 55 -11.02 11.12 -4.17
C VAL A 55 -10.83 12.43 -3.39
N ASP A 56 -11.49 12.61 -2.26
CA ASP A 56 -11.29 13.77 -1.39
C ASP A 56 -10.05 13.54 -0.49
N ASN A 57 -8.90 13.94 -1.00
CA ASN A 57 -7.61 13.80 -0.30
C ASN A 57 -7.30 14.98 0.63
N GLU A 58 -8.21 15.93 0.80
CA GLU A 58 -7.88 17.21 1.47
C GLU A 58 -7.48 17.02 2.92
N PHE A 59 -8.24 16.19 3.67
CA PHE A 59 -7.90 15.90 5.06
C PHE A 59 -6.50 15.27 5.21
N LEU A 60 -6.18 14.30 4.34
CA LEU A 60 -4.87 13.65 4.34
C LEU A 60 -3.75 14.66 4.09
N LEU A 61 -3.86 15.44 3.02
CA LEU A 61 -2.82 16.37 2.59
C LEU A 61 -2.63 17.56 3.54
N GLN A 62 -3.71 18.09 4.12
CA GLN A 62 -3.63 19.12 5.16
C GLN A 62 -2.96 18.60 6.43
N SER A 63 -3.27 17.35 6.83
CA SER A 63 -2.68 16.75 8.03
C SER A 63 -1.16 16.65 7.98
N ILE A 64 -0.59 16.41 6.80
CA ILE A 64 0.84 16.23 6.61
C ILE A 64 1.59 17.48 6.12
N GLU A 65 0.89 18.58 5.86
CA GLU A 65 1.44 19.77 5.19
C GLU A 65 2.75 20.25 5.80
N LYS A 66 2.84 20.25 7.13
CA LYS A 66 4.00 20.76 7.90
C LYS A 66 4.98 19.68 8.35
N ASP A 67 4.74 18.42 8.03
CA ASP A 67 5.61 17.31 8.45
C ASP A 67 6.43 16.78 7.27
N GLU A 68 7.72 17.10 7.23
CA GLU A 68 8.63 16.71 6.13
C GLU A 68 8.95 15.20 6.13
N ASN A 69 8.61 14.49 7.20
CA ASN A 69 8.87 13.07 7.33
C ASN A 69 7.69 12.20 6.86
N ILE A 70 6.60 12.83 6.40
CA ILE A 70 5.41 12.09 5.96
C ILE A 70 5.09 12.42 4.50
N LYS A 71 4.84 11.37 3.71
CA LYS A 71 4.34 11.45 2.34
C LYS A 71 2.96 10.84 2.21
N ALA A 72 2.32 11.04 1.07
CA ALA A 72 0.96 10.55 0.82
C ALA A 72 0.86 9.72 -0.46
N ILE A 73 0.01 8.71 -0.41
CA ILE A 73 -0.56 8.04 -1.57
C ILE A 73 -2.02 8.45 -1.67
N VAL A 74 -2.36 9.14 -2.75
CA VAL A 74 -3.69 9.71 -2.98
C VAL A 74 -4.58 8.77 -3.81
N VAL A 75 -5.88 9.03 -3.80
CA VAL A 75 -6.84 8.40 -4.72
C VAL A 75 -7.40 9.51 -5.61
N VAL A 76 -7.41 9.30 -6.90
CA VAL A 76 -7.89 10.27 -7.89
C VAL A 76 -8.67 9.55 -8.99
N ASP A 77 -9.47 10.32 -9.73
CA ASP A 77 -10.11 9.81 -10.94
C ASP A 77 -9.11 9.80 -12.10
N GLU A 78 -9.25 8.86 -13.02
CA GLU A 78 -8.37 8.69 -14.18
C GLU A 78 -8.38 9.89 -15.14
N GLY A 79 -9.44 10.68 -15.11
CA GLY A 79 -9.58 11.91 -15.88
C GLY A 79 -8.87 13.14 -15.29
N ILE A 80 -8.17 13.00 -14.17
CA ILE A 80 -7.45 14.11 -13.53
C ILE A 80 -6.43 14.74 -14.49
N LYS A 81 -6.37 16.07 -14.51
CA LYS A 81 -5.43 16.80 -15.37
C LYS A 81 -4.01 16.72 -14.84
N PHE A 82 -3.03 16.81 -15.75
CA PHE A 82 -1.61 16.78 -15.41
C PHE A 82 -1.22 17.83 -14.35
N ASP A 83 -1.71 19.07 -14.50
CA ASP A 83 -1.41 20.17 -13.57
C ASP A 83 -2.00 19.94 -12.17
N GLU A 84 -3.14 19.24 -12.09
CA GLU A 84 -3.74 18.86 -10.80
C GLU A 84 -2.92 17.75 -10.12
N LEU A 85 -2.49 16.73 -10.86
CA LEU A 85 -1.54 15.72 -10.37
C LEU A 85 -0.24 16.36 -9.89
N LYS A 86 0.29 17.34 -10.64
CA LYS A 86 1.49 18.06 -10.26
C LYS A 86 1.31 18.82 -8.93
N LYS A 87 0.18 19.48 -8.74
CA LYS A 87 -0.15 20.14 -7.46
C LYS A 87 -0.25 19.15 -6.30
N LEU A 88 -0.83 17.96 -6.52
CA LEU A 88 -0.84 16.91 -5.49
C LEU A 88 0.59 16.46 -5.13
N LYS A 89 1.46 16.31 -6.12
CA LYS A 89 2.86 15.98 -5.89
C LYS A 89 3.59 17.07 -5.10
N GLU A 90 3.37 18.34 -5.39
CA GLU A 90 3.91 19.48 -4.63
C GLU A 90 3.43 19.48 -3.18
N ARG A 91 2.27 18.88 -2.91
CA ARG A 91 1.72 18.63 -1.55
C ARG A 91 2.12 17.26 -0.98
N LYS A 92 3.27 16.70 -1.41
CA LYS A 92 3.88 15.46 -0.90
C LYS A 92 3.17 14.16 -1.32
N ALA A 93 2.26 14.20 -2.30
CA ALA A 93 1.75 12.96 -2.90
C ALA A 93 2.87 12.32 -3.75
N CYS A 94 3.29 11.10 -3.38
CA CYS A 94 4.34 10.36 -4.08
C CYS A 94 3.79 9.24 -4.98
N GLY A 95 2.49 8.97 -4.93
CA GLY A 95 1.83 7.96 -5.76
C GLY A 95 0.32 8.02 -5.69
N VAL A 96 -0.31 7.17 -6.47
CA VAL A 96 -1.77 7.01 -6.55
C VAL A 96 -2.14 5.58 -6.21
N ARG A 97 -3.25 5.38 -5.50
CA ARG A 97 -3.76 4.06 -5.16
C ARG A 97 -4.95 3.66 -6.02
N LEU A 98 -4.85 2.50 -6.64
CA LEU A 98 -5.96 1.78 -7.25
C LEU A 98 -6.51 0.75 -6.27
N ASN A 99 -7.56 1.10 -5.52
CA ASN A 99 -8.26 0.15 -4.65
C ASN A 99 -9.36 -0.56 -5.46
N LEU A 100 -9.05 -1.79 -5.89
CA LEU A 100 -9.85 -2.58 -6.82
C LEU A 100 -10.58 -3.76 -6.15
N ILE A 101 -10.57 -3.83 -4.82
CA ILE A 101 -11.25 -4.90 -4.07
C ILE A 101 -12.77 -4.77 -4.24
N GLY A 102 -13.39 -5.85 -4.75
CA GLY A 102 -14.84 -5.94 -4.92
C GLY A 102 -15.41 -4.95 -5.94
N LYS A 103 -14.58 -4.40 -6.81
CA LYS A 103 -14.99 -3.50 -7.88
C LYS A 103 -14.90 -4.19 -9.23
N GLU A 104 -15.82 -3.82 -10.12
CA GLU A 104 -15.67 -4.07 -11.55
C GLU A 104 -14.43 -3.36 -12.06
N LEU A 105 -13.65 -4.02 -12.90
CA LEU A 105 -12.41 -3.46 -13.40
C LEU A 105 -12.68 -2.51 -14.56
N PRO A 106 -12.08 -1.31 -14.53
CA PRO A 106 -12.12 -0.43 -15.70
C PRO A 106 -11.29 -1.03 -16.84
N ASN A 107 -11.60 -0.62 -18.04
CA ASN A 107 -10.76 -0.96 -19.18
C ASN A 107 -9.51 -0.06 -19.19
N PHE A 108 -8.43 -0.54 -18.62
CA PHE A 108 -7.14 0.18 -18.51
C PHE A 108 -6.47 0.48 -19.87
N LYS A 109 -7.00 -0.05 -20.99
CA LYS A 109 -6.48 0.19 -22.34
C LYS A 109 -7.14 1.38 -23.05
N THR A 110 -8.06 2.07 -22.39
CA THR A 110 -8.66 3.29 -22.97
C THR A 110 -7.65 4.43 -23.00
N MET A 111 -7.89 5.41 -23.89
CA MET A 111 -7.02 6.59 -24.02
C MET A 111 -6.89 7.38 -22.71
N VAL A 112 -7.95 7.47 -21.91
CA VAL A 112 -7.95 8.18 -20.62
C VAL A 112 -6.99 7.51 -19.64
N TRP A 113 -7.06 6.19 -19.49
CA TRP A 113 -6.15 5.43 -18.63
C TRP A 113 -4.70 5.47 -19.14
N THR A 114 -4.49 5.36 -20.46
CA THR A 114 -3.15 5.49 -21.04
C THR A 114 -2.53 6.83 -20.67
N GLN A 115 -3.27 7.93 -20.91
CA GLN A 115 -2.79 9.27 -20.58
C GLN A 115 -2.55 9.44 -19.08
N PHE A 116 -3.40 8.86 -18.24
CA PHE A 116 -3.24 8.88 -16.78
C PHE A 116 -1.92 8.23 -16.35
N PHE A 117 -1.63 7.01 -16.81
CA PHE A 117 -0.38 6.32 -16.47
C PHE A 117 0.86 7.01 -17.03
N GLU A 118 0.79 7.58 -18.23
CA GLU A 118 1.87 8.40 -18.78
C GLU A 118 2.13 9.65 -17.92
N ASN A 119 1.08 10.30 -17.42
CA ASN A 119 1.19 11.46 -16.55
C ASN A 119 1.83 11.08 -15.21
N LEU A 120 1.46 9.96 -14.61
CA LEU A 120 2.10 9.45 -13.40
C LEU A 120 3.58 9.15 -13.63
N SER A 121 3.91 8.54 -14.76
CA SER A 121 5.29 8.25 -15.16
C SER A 121 6.13 9.53 -15.30
N LYS A 122 5.63 10.54 -16.03
CA LYS A 122 6.29 11.85 -16.18
C LYS A 122 6.55 12.54 -14.83
N LEU A 123 5.62 12.38 -13.91
CA LEU A 123 5.74 12.93 -12.55
C LEU A 123 6.54 12.02 -11.61
N LYS A 124 7.01 10.85 -12.04
CA LYS A 124 7.66 9.83 -11.20
C LYS A 124 6.81 9.48 -9.97
N MET A 125 5.51 9.40 -10.13
CA MET A 125 4.58 8.94 -9.12
C MET A 125 4.40 7.42 -9.26
N GLN A 126 4.33 6.73 -8.13
CA GLN A 126 4.10 5.28 -8.14
C GLN A 126 2.62 4.93 -8.20
N ILE A 127 2.33 3.68 -8.57
CA ILE A 127 0.98 3.12 -8.61
C ILE A 127 0.87 2.04 -7.55
N GLU A 128 0.06 2.28 -6.52
CA GLU A 128 -0.25 1.26 -5.52
C GLU A 128 -1.52 0.50 -5.89
N ILE A 129 -1.48 -0.82 -5.79
CA ILE A 129 -2.61 -1.68 -6.15
C ILE A 129 -3.05 -2.49 -4.94
N GLN A 130 -4.31 -2.33 -4.56
CA GLN A 130 -4.98 -3.22 -3.61
C GLN A 130 -6.00 -4.08 -4.35
N ARG A 131 -5.66 -5.35 -4.54
CA ARG A 131 -6.50 -6.39 -5.14
C ARG A 131 -6.08 -7.76 -4.62
N ASP A 132 -7.03 -8.70 -4.61
CA ASP A 132 -6.73 -10.11 -4.35
C ASP A 132 -5.90 -10.68 -5.51
N LEU A 133 -5.00 -11.59 -5.22
CA LEU A 133 -4.20 -12.29 -6.23
C LEU A 133 -5.11 -13.17 -7.10
N ASP A 134 -5.38 -12.70 -8.29
CA ASP A 134 -6.16 -13.35 -9.34
C ASP A 134 -5.55 -13.04 -10.72
N ASN A 135 -6.11 -13.63 -11.78
CA ASN A 135 -5.68 -13.36 -13.16
C ASN A 135 -5.73 -11.85 -13.49
N ASN A 136 -6.73 -11.15 -12.97
CA ASN A 136 -6.87 -9.73 -13.25
C ASN A 136 -5.76 -8.89 -12.61
N LEU A 137 -5.28 -9.23 -11.39
CA LEU A 137 -4.13 -8.54 -10.80
C LEU A 137 -2.90 -8.71 -11.70
N VAL A 138 -2.64 -9.93 -12.17
CA VAL A 138 -1.51 -10.23 -13.07
C VAL A 138 -1.62 -9.42 -14.35
N ASP A 139 -2.79 -9.40 -14.98
CA ASP A 139 -3.04 -8.64 -16.21
C ASP A 139 -2.89 -7.12 -15.99
N ILE A 140 -3.36 -6.58 -14.88
CA ILE A 140 -3.18 -5.17 -14.51
C ILE A 140 -1.70 -4.84 -14.41
N VAL A 141 -0.95 -5.60 -13.62
CA VAL A 141 0.50 -5.39 -13.44
C VAL A 141 1.22 -5.47 -14.79
N LYS A 142 0.92 -6.48 -15.61
CA LYS A 142 1.48 -6.64 -16.95
C LYS A 142 1.21 -5.42 -17.85
N ASN A 143 0.00 -4.88 -17.81
CA ASN A 143 -0.35 -3.68 -18.58
C ASN A 143 0.31 -2.40 -18.06
N LEU A 144 0.69 -2.32 -16.78
CA LEU A 144 1.33 -1.14 -16.19
C LEU A 144 2.86 -1.10 -16.40
N ILE A 145 3.52 -2.25 -16.54
CA ILE A 145 4.99 -2.33 -16.72
C ILE A 145 5.50 -1.38 -17.83
N PRO A 146 4.86 -1.27 -19.01
CA PRO A 146 5.37 -0.43 -20.10
C PRO A 146 5.46 1.06 -19.78
N TYR A 147 4.67 1.56 -18.82
CA TYR A 147 4.70 2.99 -18.44
C TYR A 147 5.90 3.35 -17.57
N GLY A 148 6.62 2.37 -17.00
CA GLY A 148 7.84 2.60 -16.24
C GLY A 148 7.62 3.18 -14.84
N CYS A 149 6.40 3.25 -14.34
CA CYS A 149 6.10 3.56 -12.94
C CYS A 149 6.54 2.42 -12.02
N ASN A 150 6.89 2.73 -10.76
CA ASN A 150 6.96 1.70 -9.74
C ASN A 150 5.53 1.22 -9.42
N ILE A 151 5.34 -0.08 -9.41
CA ILE A 151 4.07 -0.75 -9.13
C ILE A 151 4.18 -1.38 -7.75
N VAL A 152 3.41 -0.90 -6.79
CA VAL A 152 3.46 -1.37 -5.41
C VAL A 152 2.21 -2.19 -5.12
N ILE A 153 2.39 -3.45 -4.77
CA ILE A 153 1.30 -4.38 -4.50
C ILE A 153 1.08 -4.46 -2.99
N ASP A 154 -0.12 -4.06 -2.55
CA ASP A 154 -0.49 -4.05 -1.13
C ASP A 154 -0.62 -5.48 -0.56
N HIS A 155 -0.19 -5.65 0.71
CA HIS A 155 -0.48 -6.80 1.56
C HIS A 155 -0.10 -8.16 0.95
N LEU A 156 1.12 -8.26 0.37
CA LEU A 156 1.63 -9.47 -0.29
C LEU A 156 0.61 -10.03 -1.32
N ALA A 157 0.02 -9.12 -2.12
CA ALA A 157 -1.01 -9.40 -3.13
C ALA A 157 -2.30 -10.03 -2.56
N ARG A 158 -2.52 -10.02 -1.23
CA ARG A 158 -3.67 -10.70 -0.60
C ARG A 158 -3.88 -12.11 -1.14
N ALA A 159 -2.77 -12.87 -1.24
CA ALA A 159 -2.75 -14.20 -1.81
C ALA A 159 -3.79 -15.13 -1.14
N ASN A 160 -4.31 -16.09 -1.91
CA ASN A 160 -5.22 -17.12 -1.41
C ASN A 160 -4.45 -18.38 -0.97
N ALA A 161 -5.12 -19.25 -0.21
CA ALA A 161 -4.51 -20.46 0.36
C ALA A 161 -3.85 -21.39 -0.68
N ASN A 162 -4.39 -21.45 -1.90
CA ASN A 162 -3.90 -22.30 -2.96
C ASN A 162 -2.78 -21.66 -3.79
N LEU A 163 -2.40 -20.40 -3.49
CA LEU A 163 -1.40 -19.63 -4.23
C LEU A 163 -1.70 -19.50 -5.73
N THR A 164 -2.98 -19.57 -6.10
CA THR A 164 -3.40 -19.42 -7.49
C THR A 164 -2.87 -18.09 -8.07
N ASN A 165 -2.34 -18.12 -9.28
CA ASN A 165 -1.75 -16.99 -9.99
C ASN A 165 -0.45 -16.42 -9.39
N LEU A 166 0.13 -17.01 -8.36
CA LEU A 166 1.40 -16.54 -7.82
C LEU A 166 2.54 -16.77 -8.83
N GLU A 167 2.55 -17.92 -9.53
CA GLU A 167 3.53 -18.21 -10.57
C GLU A 167 3.42 -17.23 -11.73
N ASP A 168 2.19 -16.89 -12.16
CA ASP A 168 1.97 -15.90 -13.22
C ASP A 168 2.50 -14.52 -12.84
N LEU A 169 2.29 -14.09 -11.59
CA LEU A 169 2.85 -12.85 -11.06
C LEU A 169 4.39 -12.90 -11.02
N ILE A 170 4.96 -14.00 -10.56
CA ILE A 170 6.41 -14.23 -10.53
C ILE A 170 7.02 -14.19 -11.94
N CYS A 171 6.32 -14.76 -12.93
CA CYS A 171 6.81 -14.76 -14.32
C CYS A 171 6.98 -13.36 -14.91
N LEU A 172 6.35 -12.33 -14.35
CA LEU A 172 6.55 -10.94 -14.79
C LEU A 172 7.95 -10.42 -14.52
N LYS A 173 8.64 -10.90 -13.48
CA LYS A 173 10.07 -10.64 -13.14
C LYS A 173 10.55 -9.21 -13.42
N ASN A 174 9.78 -8.21 -13.02
CA ASN A 174 10.11 -6.82 -13.30
C ASN A 174 10.63 -6.13 -12.04
N SER A 175 11.76 -5.44 -12.13
CA SER A 175 12.39 -4.73 -11.02
C SER A 175 11.57 -3.55 -10.46
N ARG A 176 10.50 -3.13 -11.17
CA ARG A 176 9.59 -2.08 -10.72
C ARG A 176 8.36 -2.60 -9.99
N ILE A 177 8.27 -3.91 -9.72
CA ILE A 177 7.20 -4.50 -8.94
C ILE A 177 7.67 -4.61 -7.49
N PHE A 178 6.99 -3.93 -6.59
CA PHE A 178 7.27 -3.90 -5.15
C PHE A 178 6.13 -4.53 -4.37
N PHE A 179 6.45 -5.08 -3.20
CA PHE A 179 5.47 -5.73 -2.33
C PHE A 179 5.49 -5.10 -0.94
N LYS A 180 4.32 -4.74 -0.42
CA LYS A 180 4.18 -4.34 0.98
C LYS A 180 4.00 -5.57 1.86
N ILE A 181 4.93 -5.80 2.75
CA ILE A 181 4.82 -6.77 3.84
C ILE A 181 3.97 -6.11 4.93
N SER A 182 2.66 -6.29 4.84
CA SER A 182 1.67 -5.61 5.67
C SER A 182 0.34 -6.37 5.67
N GLY A 183 -0.58 -6.02 6.56
CA GLY A 183 -1.96 -6.48 6.50
C GLY A 183 -2.13 -7.99 6.38
N PHE A 184 -1.35 -8.79 7.11
CA PHE A 184 -1.32 -10.26 7.01
C PHE A 184 -2.70 -10.89 7.18
N TYR A 185 -3.52 -10.30 8.05
CA TYR A 185 -4.91 -10.67 8.31
C TYR A 185 -5.88 -10.40 7.14
N ARG A 186 -5.42 -9.74 6.07
CA ARG A 186 -6.20 -9.46 4.85
C ARG A 186 -6.04 -10.52 3.77
N ALA A 187 -5.17 -11.52 3.96
CA ALA A 187 -5.00 -12.62 3.02
C ALA A 187 -6.31 -13.41 2.83
N LYS A 188 -6.48 -14.01 1.66
CA LYS A 188 -7.65 -14.86 1.33
C LYS A 188 -7.42 -16.30 1.79
N ILE A 189 -7.35 -16.46 3.09
CA ILE A 189 -7.28 -17.76 3.78
C ILE A 189 -8.43 -17.87 4.76
N ASP A 190 -8.78 -19.08 5.16
CA ASP A 190 -9.69 -19.29 6.27
C ASP A 190 -8.99 -18.81 7.55
N TYR A 191 -9.33 -17.59 7.95
CA TYR A 191 -8.68 -16.92 9.05
C TYR A 191 -9.18 -17.47 10.38
N VAL A 192 -8.38 -18.32 10.99
CA VAL A 192 -8.69 -18.87 12.31
C VAL A 192 -8.02 -18.05 13.43
N ASN A 193 -6.79 -17.56 13.19
CA ASN A 193 -6.05 -16.71 14.13
C ASN A 193 -4.87 -15.99 13.46
N ASN A 194 -4.27 -15.02 14.17
CA ASN A 194 -3.10 -14.27 13.70
C ASN A 194 -1.90 -15.16 13.36
N GLU A 195 -1.66 -16.23 14.11
CA GLU A 195 -0.53 -17.14 13.90
C GLU A 195 -0.58 -17.79 12.51
N GLN A 196 -1.76 -18.23 12.08
CA GLN A 196 -1.92 -18.82 10.74
C GLN A 196 -1.69 -17.78 9.64
N ALA A 197 -2.20 -16.56 9.83
CA ALA A 197 -1.99 -15.48 8.88
C ALA A 197 -0.50 -15.13 8.74
N VAL A 198 0.24 -15.09 9.83
CA VAL A 198 1.68 -14.82 9.84
C VAL A 198 2.47 -15.96 9.18
N LYS A 199 2.17 -17.23 9.50
CA LYS A 199 2.78 -18.39 8.83
C LYS A 199 2.54 -18.40 7.33
N PHE A 200 1.33 -18.04 6.92
CA PHE A 200 0.98 -17.94 5.51
C PHE A 200 1.72 -16.79 4.82
N ALA A 201 1.76 -15.60 5.43
CA ALA A 201 2.50 -14.46 4.93
C ALA A 201 4.00 -14.76 4.79
N LYS A 202 4.59 -15.47 5.77
CA LYS A 202 5.98 -15.93 5.69
C LYS A 202 6.22 -16.83 4.48
N LYS A 203 5.33 -17.79 4.23
CA LYS A 203 5.41 -18.65 3.03
C LYS A 203 5.39 -17.82 1.74
N ILE A 204 4.48 -16.83 1.62
CA ILE A 204 4.42 -15.96 0.45
C ILE A 204 5.70 -15.14 0.30
N TYR A 205 6.17 -14.53 1.40
CA TYR A 205 7.41 -13.74 1.40
C TYR A 205 8.61 -14.58 0.93
N GLU A 206 8.81 -15.77 1.47
CA GLU A 206 9.91 -16.67 1.09
C GLU A 206 9.84 -17.04 -0.40
N ILE A 207 8.66 -17.35 -0.92
CA ILE A 207 8.48 -17.63 -2.35
C ILE A 207 8.82 -16.39 -3.19
N LEU A 208 8.25 -15.23 -2.87
CA LEU A 208 8.49 -14.01 -3.64
C LEU A 208 9.96 -13.59 -3.61
N LYS A 209 10.64 -13.75 -2.48
CA LYS A 209 12.05 -13.42 -2.30
C LYS A 209 13.00 -14.25 -3.18
N GLU A 210 12.61 -15.44 -3.62
CA GLU A 210 13.40 -16.25 -4.55
C GLU A 210 13.45 -15.62 -5.96
N TYR A 211 12.45 -14.80 -6.33
CA TYR A 211 12.27 -14.29 -7.68
C TYR A 211 12.40 -12.77 -7.80
N PHE A 212 12.20 -12.05 -6.70
CA PHE A 212 12.34 -10.60 -6.64
C PHE A 212 13.47 -10.21 -5.70
N PRO A 213 14.28 -9.20 -6.07
CA PRO A 213 15.35 -8.73 -5.19
C PRO A 213 14.79 -8.19 -3.87
N LEU A 214 15.56 -8.31 -2.80
CA LEU A 214 15.16 -7.85 -1.47
C LEU A 214 14.75 -6.36 -1.46
N SER A 215 15.35 -5.54 -2.35
CA SER A 215 15.01 -4.12 -2.54
C SER A 215 13.56 -3.86 -2.94
N ASN A 216 12.83 -4.89 -3.39
CA ASN A 216 11.45 -4.76 -3.83
C ASN A 216 10.42 -4.99 -2.71
N PHE A 217 10.88 -5.18 -1.47
CA PHE A 217 10.00 -5.36 -0.32
C PHE A 217 10.08 -4.16 0.63
N VAL A 218 8.93 -3.70 1.10
CA VAL A 218 8.80 -2.63 2.09
C VAL A 218 7.81 -3.02 3.19
N PHE A 219 7.98 -2.47 4.39
CA PHE A 219 7.06 -2.70 5.50
C PHE A 219 5.92 -1.69 5.50
N GLY A 220 4.72 -2.11 5.93
CA GLY A 220 3.61 -1.24 6.26
C GLY A 220 2.84 -1.77 7.47
N SER A 221 2.53 -0.89 8.42
CA SER A 221 1.76 -1.26 9.61
C SER A 221 0.31 -1.60 9.28
N ASP A 222 -0.25 -0.97 8.26
CA ASP A 222 -1.68 -0.97 7.92
C ASP A 222 -2.56 -0.39 9.06
N TRP A 223 -1.94 0.48 9.93
CA TRP A 223 -2.67 1.19 10.97
C TRP A 223 -3.76 2.08 10.36
N PRO A 224 -4.96 2.19 10.94
CA PRO A 224 -5.44 1.63 12.19
C PRO A 224 -6.10 0.24 12.05
N HIS A 225 -5.80 -0.55 11.01
CA HIS A 225 -6.24 -1.94 10.81
C HIS A 225 -7.75 -2.05 10.55
N THR A 226 -8.31 -1.18 9.72
CA THR A 226 -9.75 -1.06 9.44
C THR A 226 -10.44 -2.41 9.22
N ASN A 227 -11.54 -2.66 9.92
CA ASN A 227 -12.28 -3.93 10.09
C ASN A 227 -11.57 -5.00 10.96
N PHE A 228 -10.39 -4.73 11.50
CA PHE A 228 -9.62 -5.67 12.32
C PHE A 228 -9.10 -5.04 13.61
N GLU A 229 -9.59 -3.86 13.97
CA GLU A 229 -9.14 -3.04 15.11
C GLU A 229 -9.24 -3.79 16.45
N ALA A 230 -10.23 -4.68 16.56
CA ALA A 230 -10.41 -5.50 17.77
C ALA A 230 -9.29 -6.57 17.94
N ASN A 231 -8.61 -6.95 16.85
CA ASN A 231 -7.70 -8.10 16.84
C ASN A 231 -6.25 -7.72 16.52
N VAL A 232 -6.02 -6.54 15.95
CA VAL A 232 -4.71 -6.09 15.46
C VAL A 232 -4.44 -4.68 15.91
N ASN A 233 -3.20 -4.43 16.32
CA ASN A 233 -2.68 -3.10 16.63
C ASN A 233 -1.26 -2.94 16.05
N PHE A 234 -0.68 -1.75 16.18
CA PHE A 234 0.65 -1.45 15.62
C PHE A 234 1.73 -2.41 16.14
N SER A 235 1.69 -2.74 17.45
CA SER A 235 2.64 -3.68 18.07
C SER A 235 2.53 -5.07 17.45
N SER A 236 1.32 -5.62 17.32
CA SER A 236 1.11 -6.95 16.75
C SER A 236 1.45 -7.00 15.25
N ALA A 237 1.22 -5.91 14.50
CA ALA A 237 1.62 -5.83 13.10
C ALA A 237 3.16 -5.83 12.95
N LEU A 238 3.87 -5.10 13.81
CA LEU A 238 5.33 -5.10 13.82
C LEU A 238 5.91 -6.44 14.30
N ALA A 239 5.31 -7.08 15.30
CA ALA A 239 5.70 -8.42 15.74
C ALA A 239 5.52 -9.44 14.62
N ALA A 240 4.38 -9.42 13.93
CA ALA A 240 4.12 -10.29 12.78
C ALA A 240 5.15 -10.08 11.65
N PHE A 241 5.51 -8.84 11.34
CA PHE A 241 6.59 -8.56 10.38
C PHE A 241 7.91 -9.20 10.81
N ASN A 242 8.29 -9.12 12.08
CA ASN A 242 9.53 -9.72 12.59
C ASN A 242 9.52 -11.26 12.52
N GLU A 243 8.34 -11.88 12.56
CA GLU A 243 8.19 -13.34 12.38
C GLU A 243 8.23 -13.74 10.90
N VAL A 244 7.69 -12.91 10.00
CA VAL A 244 7.74 -13.11 8.55
C VAL A 244 9.17 -12.96 8.04
N VAL A 245 9.84 -11.88 8.42
CA VAL A 245 11.22 -11.57 8.01
C VAL A 245 12.16 -11.87 9.18
N VAL A 246 12.70 -13.08 9.21
CA VAL A 246 13.50 -13.56 10.35
C VAL A 246 14.88 -12.91 10.44
N SER A 247 15.50 -12.61 9.29
CA SER A 247 16.83 -12.00 9.21
C SER A 247 16.81 -10.53 9.65
N LYS A 248 17.56 -10.19 10.70
CA LYS A 248 17.70 -8.81 11.18
C LYS A 248 18.23 -7.88 10.10
N LYS A 249 19.18 -8.33 9.30
CA LYS A 249 19.71 -7.53 8.17
C LYS A 249 18.64 -7.27 7.11
N GLU A 250 17.80 -8.25 6.78
CA GLU A 250 16.68 -8.06 5.86
C GLU A 250 15.64 -7.11 6.47
N GLN A 251 15.33 -7.23 7.79
CA GLN A 251 14.43 -6.31 8.47
C GLN A 251 14.91 -4.86 8.37
N GLU A 252 16.19 -4.60 8.65
CA GLU A 252 16.78 -3.26 8.58
C GLU A 252 16.66 -2.68 7.18
N GLN A 253 16.96 -3.47 6.16
CA GLN A 253 16.88 -3.03 4.76
C GLN A 253 15.42 -2.77 4.33
N ILE A 254 14.48 -3.64 4.68
CA ILE A 254 13.06 -3.51 4.32
C ILE A 254 12.41 -2.32 5.07
N LEU A 255 12.75 -2.14 6.34
CA LEU A 255 12.23 -1.04 7.16
C LEU A 255 12.83 0.32 6.77
N GLY A 256 14.03 0.35 6.20
CA GLY A 256 14.78 1.57 5.95
C GLY A 256 15.13 1.82 4.50
N ASP A 257 16.22 1.22 4.03
CA ASP A 257 16.83 1.56 2.74
C ASP A 257 15.88 1.39 1.54
N ASN A 258 15.11 0.29 1.52
CA ASN A 258 14.17 0.02 0.44
C ASN A 258 13.04 1.06 0.40
N ALA A 259 12.47 1.38 1.56
CA ALA A 259 11.41 2.37 1.66
C ALA A 259 11.93 3.77 1.33
N CYS A 260 13.14 4.11 1.78
CA CYS A 260 13.79 5.37 1.45
C CYS A 260 13.95 5.54 -0.07
N ALA A 261 14.47 4.51 -0.75
CA ALA A 261 14.67 4.53 -2.20
C ALA A 261 13.33 4.56 -2.98
N LEU A 262 12.34 3.76 -2.55
CA LEU A 262 11.05 3.69 -3.23
C LEU A 262 10.25 4.99 -3.14
N PHE A 263 10.27 5.62 -1.97
CA PHE A 263 9.45 6.81 -1.68
C PHE A 263 10.24 8.13 -1.78
N ASP A 264 11.53 8.07 -2.14
CA ASP A 264 12.40 9.26 -2.32
C ASP A 264 12.45 10.13 -1.04
N PHE A 265 12.78 9.50 0.10
CA PHE A 265 12.93 10.17 1.39
C PHE A 265 14.35 10.66 1.66
#